data_39fe0b75558d60c36a7097d778018816
#
_entry.id   39fe0b75558d60c36a7097d778018816
#
_cell.length_a   1.000
_cell.length_b   1.000
_cell.length_c   1.000
_cell.angle_alpha   90.00
_cell.angle_beta   90.00
_cell.angle_gamma   90.00
#
_symmetry.space_group_name_H-M   'P 1'
#
loop_
_entity.id
_entity.type
_entity.pdbx_description
1 polymer ?
#
loop_
_entity_poly.entity_id
_entity_poly.type
_entity_poly.pdbx_seq_one_letter_code
_entity_poly.pdbx_strand_id
1 'polypeptide(L)'
;MARDYYEILGVSRSADKEEIKHAYRRLARKYHPDVNKETGAEERFKEINRAYEVLSEPEMRARYDRFGEAGVAAGAGAAGF
;
A
#
# COMPACT_ATOMS: atom_id res chain seq x y z
N MET A 1 8.51 6.92 -12.14
CA MET A 1 7.11 7.17 -11.83
C MET A 1 6.65 6.29 -10.69
N ALA A 2 5.89 6.85 -9.78
CA ALA A 2 5.37 6.08 -8.66
C ALA A 2 4.31 5.12 -9.16
N ARG A 3 4.33 3.91 -8.61
CA ARG A 3 3.31 2.93 -8.95
C ARG A 3 2.02 3.23 -8.21
N ASP A 4 0.93 2.85 -8.86
CA ASP A 4 -0.38 2.91 -8.23
C ASP A 4 -0.40 1.93 -7.04
N TYR A 5 -1.05 2.32 -5.96
CA TYR A 5 -1.12 1.45 -4.78
C TYR A 5 -1.81 0.12 -5.08
N TYR A 6 -2.80 0.13 -5.96
CA TYR A 6 -3.44 -1.11 -6.37
C TYR A 6 -2.46 -2.00 -7.12
N GLU A 7 -1.61 -1.40 -7.94
CA GLU A 7 -0.58 -2.16 -8.65
C GLU A 7 0.46 -2.72 -7.70
N ILE A 8 0.82 -1.94 -6.70
CA ILE A 8 1.81 -2.39 -5.72
C ILE A 8 1.33 -3.66 -5.01
N LEU A 9 0.06 -3.69 -4.66
CA LEU A 9 -0.51 -4.86 -4.01
C LEU A 9 -0.95 -5.94 -5.01
N GLY A 10 -0.97 -5.60 -6.30
CA GLY A 10 -1.37 -6.55 -7.32
C GLY A 10 -2.84 -6.89 -7.29
N VAL A 11 -3.67 -5.92 -6.96
CA VAL A 11 -5.12 -6.12 -6.90
C VAL A 11 -5.83 -5.16 -7.85
N SER A 12 -7.08 -5.46 -8.14
CA SER A 12 -7.93 -4.62 -8.96
C SER A 12 -8.38 -3.40 -8.18
N ARG A 13 -8.71 -2.33 -8.89
CA ARG A 13 -9.28 -1.13 -8.25
C ARG A 13 -10.62 -1.43 -7.60
N SER A 14 -11.27 -2.49 -8.03
CA SER A 14 -12.54 -2.91 -7.44
C SER A 14 -12.37 -3.96 -6.35
N ALA A 15 -11.13 -4.27 -5.97
CA ALA A 15 -10.87 -5.27 -4.95
C ALA A 15 -11.52 -4.87 -3.63
N ASP A 16 -12.09 -5.85 -2.95
CA ASP A 16 -12.69 -5.57 -1.66
C ASP A 16 -11.63 -5.62 -0.56
N LYS A 17 -12.06 -5.31 0.65
CA LYS A 17 -11.17 -5.21 1.79
C LYS A 17 -10.42 -6.51 2.05
N GLU A 18 -11.09 -7.63 1.90
CA GLU A 18 -10.48 -8.93 2.14
C GLU A 18 -9.41 -9.24 1.09
N GLU A 19 -9.67 -8.93 -0.15
CA GLU A 19 -8.70 -9.14 -1.21
C GLU A 19 -7.45 -8.31 -0.97
N ILE A 20 -7.64 -7.07 -0.57
CA ILE A 20 -6.53 -6.17 -0.29
C ILE A 20 -5.70 -6.71 0.88
N LYS A 21 -6.36 -7.20 1.91
CA LYS A 21 -5.70 -7.75 3.08
C LYS A 21 -4.90 -9.00 2.74
N HIS A 22 -5.47 -9.88 1.95
CA HIS A 22 -4.77 -11.10 1.54
C HIS A 22 -3.55 -10.78 0.69
N ALA A 23 -3.70 -9.84 -0.24
CA ALA A 23 -2.59 -9.44 -1.08
C ALA A 23 -1.46 -8.85 -0.24
N TYR A 24 -1.81 -8.00 0.70
CA TYR A 24 -0.83 -7.39 1.59
C TYR A 24 -0.07 -8.45 2.37
N ARG A 25 -0.77 -9.40 2.98
CA ARG A 25 -0.14 -10.42 3.78
C ARG A 25 0.84 -11.27 2.98
N ARG A 26 0.44 -11.62 1.76
CA ARG A 26 1.29 -12.42 0.90
C ARG A 26 2.56 -11.67 0.52
N LEU A 27 2.42 -10.41 0.14
CA LEU A 27 3.56 -9.61 -0.26
C LEU A 27 4.44 -9.23 0.91
N ALA A 28 3.84 -8.94 2.06
CA ALA A 28 4.60 -8.59 3.24
C ALA A 28 5.50 -9.74 3.67
N ARG A 29 5.00 -10.96 3.55
CA ARG A 29 5.80 -12.14 3.86
C ARG A 29 6.95 -12.30 2.87
N LYS A 30 6.66 -12.07 1.60
CA LYS A 30 7.65 -12.25 0.55
C LYS A 30 8.79 -11.25 0.65
N TYR A 31 8.49 -10.02 1.00
CA TYR A 31 9.47 -8.95 1.02
C TYR A 31 9.93 -8.55 2.43
N HIS A 32 9.57 -9.32 3.43
CA HIS A 32 9.99 -9.02 4.79
C HIS A 32 11.51 -9.03 4.88
N PRO A 33 12.12 -8.02 5.53
CA PRO A 33 13.58 -7.93 5.59
C PRO A 33 14.28 -9.13 6.21
N ASP A 34 13.60 -9.83 7.10
CA ASP A 34 14.17 -11.02 7.74
C ASP A 34 14.21 -12.21 6.79
N VAL A 35 13.34 -12.23 5.80
CA VAL A 35 13.22 -13.34 4.86
C VAL A 35 13.90 -13.04 3.55
N ASN A 36 13.78 -11.81 3.08
CA ASN A 36 14.28 -11.40 1.78
C ASN A 36 15.39 -10.37 1.95
N LYS A 37 16.61 -10.75 1.60
CA LYS A 37 17.77 -9.88 1.74
C LYS A 37 18.19 -9.25 0.42
N GLU A 38 17.38 -9.41 -0.60
CA GLU A 38 17.72 -8.87 -1.92
C GLU A 38 17.70 -7.35 -1.92
N THR A 39 18.52 -6.79 -2.79
CA THR A 39 18.53 -5.35 -3.01
C THR A 39 17.14 -4.92 -3.46
N GLY A 40 16.61 -3.91 -2.81
CA GLY A 40 15.30 -3.40 -3.17
C GLY A 40 14.14 -4.02 -2.42
N ALA A 41 14.40 -5.14 -1.71
CA ALA A 41 13.31 -5.78 -0.95
C ALA A 41 12.78 -4.88 0.15
N GLU A 42 13.65 -4.15 0.81
CA GLU A 42 13.25 -3.24 1.87
C GLU A 42 12.38 -2.11 1.33
N GLU A 43 12.77 -1.57 0.18
CA GLU A 43 11.98 -0.53 -0.47
C GLU A 43 10.61 -1.04 -0.87
N ARG A 44 10.55 -2.25 -1.41
CA ARG A 44 9.28 -2.86 -1.78
C ARG A 44 8.42 -3.07 -0.56
N PHE A 45 9.01 -3.50 0.54
CA PHE A 45 8.28 -3.72 1.78
C PHE A 45 7.65 -2.42 2.26
N LYS A 46 8.39 -1.32 2.17
CA LYS A 46 7.85 -0.01 2.55
C LYS A 46 6.70 0.41 1.65
N GLU A 47 6.84 0.19 0.35
CA GLU A 47 5.76 0.49 -0.59
C GLU A 47 4.50 -0.31 -0.30
N ILE A 48 4.69 -1.59 -0.01
CA ILE A 48 3.58 -2.50 0.29
C ILE A 48 2.85 -2.04 1.54
N ASN A 49 3.59 -1.67 2.58
CA ASN A 49 3.00 -1.18 3.81
C ASN A 49 2.23 0.11 3.59
N ARG A 50 2.79 1.01 2.80
CA ARG A 50 2.15 2.28 2.50
C ARG A 50 0.85 2.06 1.72
N ALA A 51 0.91 1.20 0.70
CA ALA A 51 -0.27 0.91 -0.11
C ALA A 51 -1.39 0.33 0.75
N TYR A 52 -1.04 -0.58 1.64
CA TYR A 52 -2.03 -1.19 2.51
C TYR A 52 -2.62 -0.17 3.49
N GLU A 53 -1.77 0.70 4.02
CA GLU A 53 -2.24 1.73 4.94
C GLU A 53 -3.32 2.59 4.31
N VAL A 54 -3.12 2.96 3.06
CA VAL A 54 -4.09 3.78 2.34
C VAL A 54 -5.33 2.99 1.95
N LEU A 55 -5.13 1.83 1.36
CA LEU A 55 -6.24 1.09 0.77
C LEU A 55 -7.09 0.33 1.79
N SER A 56 -6.56 0.10 2.98
CA SER A 56 -7.32 -0.58 4.02
C SER A 56 -8.24 0.36 4.80
N GLU A 57 -7.97 1.64 4.74
CA GLU A 57 -8.76 2.64 5.44
C GLU A 57 -9.79 3.22 4.47
N PRO A 58 -11.10 3.04 4.72
CA PRO A 58 -12.11 3.48 3.76
C PRO A 58 -12.03 4.95 3.38
N GLU A 59 -11.76 5.80 4.35
CA GLU A 59 -11.67 7.23 4.09
C GLU A 59 -10.46 7.57 3.24
N MET A 60 -9.31 7.01 3.59
CA MET A 60 -8.09 7.25 2.84
C MET A 60 -8.18 6.65 1.44
N ARG A 61 -8.79 5.48 1.33
CA ARG A 61 -8.98 4.86 0.04
C ARG A 61 -9.84 5.75 -0.87
N ALA A 62 -10.91 6.32 -0.32
CA ALA A 62 -11.78 7.20 -1.08
C ALA A 62 -11.01 8.44 -1.56
N ARG A 63 -10.19 9.01 -0.70
CA ARG A 63 -9.38 10.16 -1.08
C ARG A 63 -8.38 9.80 -2.17
N TYR A 64 -7.76 8.66 -2.02
CA TYR A 64 -6.81 8.20 -3.01
C TYR A 64 -7.48 7.98 -4.36
N ASP A 65 -8.67 7.39 -4.35
CA ASP A 65 -9.40 7.14 -5.60
C ASP A 65 -9.79 8.43 -6.30
N ARG A 66 -10.02 9.49 -5.54
CA ARG A 66 -10.42 10.78 -6.11
C ARG A 66 -9.24 11.64 -6.52
N PHE A 67 -8.23 11.70 -5.69
CA PHE A 67 -7.14 12.67 -5.86
C PHE A 67 -5.78 12.03 -6.05
N GLY A 68 -5.71 10.71 -6.05
CA GLY A 68 -4.44 10.03 -6.17
C GLY A 68 -3.60 10.20 -4.93
N GLU A 69 -2.31 10.03 -5.09
CA GLU A 69 -1.38 10.07 -3.98
C GLU A 69 -1.41 11.40 -3.23
N ALA A 70 -1.68 12.47 -3.94
CA ALA A 70 -1.74 13.81 -3.33
C ALA A 70 -2.83 13.88 -2.26
N GLY A 71 -3.93 13.16 -2.46
CA GLY A 71 -5.04 13.19 -1.52
C GLY A 71 -4.73 12.53 -0.20
N VAL A 72 -3.78 11.61 -0.16
CA VAL A 72 -3.45 10.88 1.06
C VAL A 72 -2.10 11.25 1.63
N ALA A 73 -1.23 11.85 0.84
CA ALA A 73 0.10 12.22 1.31
C ALA A 73 0.02 13.20 2.47
N ALA A 74 -0.77 14.24 2.31
CA ALA A 74 -0.94 15.25 3.36
C ALA A 74 -1.65 14.66 4.57
N GLY A 75 -2.66 13.85 4.32
CA GLY A 75 -3.40 13.21 5.39
C GLY A 75 -2.53 12.27 6.20
N ALA A 76 -1.71 11.50 5.52
CA ALA A 76 -0.82 10.55 6.19
C ALA A 76 0.21 11.29 7.05
N GLY A 77 0.73 12.39 6.54
CA GLY A 77 1.67 13.19 7.29
C GLY A 77 1.06 13.74 8.56
N ALA A 78 -0.16 14.22 8.45
CA ALA A 78 -0.88 14.74 9.61
C ALA A 78 -1.22 13.64 10.59
N ALA A 79 -1.63 12.50 10.08
CA ALA A 79 -2.04 11.39 10.90
C ALA A 79 -0.88 10.76 11.63
N GLY A 80 0.33 10.96 11.17
CA GLY A 80 1.50 10.39 11.80
C GLY A 80 1.81 10.97 13.17
N PHE A 81 1.10 11.98 13.52
CA PHE A 81 1.35 12.65 14.79
C PHE A 81 0.13 13.03 15.53
#